data_c3453af33ba7ffcf3498ca17daab5281
#
_entry.id   c3453af33ba7ffcf3498ca17daab5281
#
_cell.length_a   1.000
_cell.length_b   1.000
_cell.length_c   1.000
_cell.angle_alpha   90.00
_cell.angle_beta   90.00
_cell.angle_gamma   90.00
#
_symmetry.space_group_name_H-M   'P 1'
#
loop_
_entity.id
_entity.type
_entity.pdbx_description
1 polymer ?
#
loop_
_entity_poly.entity_id
_entity_poly.type
_entity_poly.pdbx_seq_one_letter_code
_entity_poly.pdbx_strand_id
1 'polypeptide(L)'
;MRRYLVEENALPAEPAPEDREIFEGIGEVRLKIGLQQARLLQEAQRKNDLITYLAHDLKTPLTSVLGYLTLLNDEPEMGVRQRARFTGIALRKAQRLEDLLDEIFEITRFDIANIELQKEEVNLSAMLEQIISEFEPLLTEKNLIIQSEIEKKLSLNCDVDKTERIIDNIIRNAVSYSFENSVIHISLKEEDTSAVFCFENRGKTIPQEKLERIFDRFYRADQSRSSSSGGSGLGLAIARSLAQAHGGSITAESYENTILFTLTMPECRKEKPKPASV
;
A
#
# COMPACT_ATOMS: atom_id res chain seq x y z
N MET A 1 17.88 40.36 -27.01
CA MET A 1 17.69 39.40 -25.87
C MET A 1 16.32 39.54 -25.19
N ARG A 2 15.88 40.70 -24.65
CA ARG A 2 14.55 40.83 -23.99
C ARG A 2 13.34 40.52 -24.88
N ARG A 3 13.43 40.68 -26.21
CA ARG A 3 12.32 40.46 -27.18
C ARG A 3 12.00 38.97 -27.40
N TYR A 4 12.97 38.07 -27.23
CA TYR A 4 12.80 36.63 -27.44
C TYR A 4 12.24 35.87 -26.23
N LEU A 5 12.21 36.48 -25.06
CA LEU A 5 11.66 35.87 -23.82
C LEU A 5 10.17 36.10 -23.63
N VAL A 6 9.54 36.97 -24.43
CA VAL A 6 8.14 37.42 -24.23
C VAL A 6 7.19 36.87 -25.33
N GLU A 7 7.70 36.49 -26.49
CA GLU A 7 6.85 35.91 -27.56
C GLU A 7 6.88 34.36 -27.50
N GLU A 8 5.76 33.78 -27.20
CA GLU A 8 5.56 32.36 -26.92
C GLU A 8 5.91 31.41 -28.11
N ASN A 9 6.23 31.91 -29.31
CA ASN A 9 6.31 31.08 -30.53
C ASN A 9 7.37 31.38 -31.58
N ALA A 10 8.42 32.11 -31.30
CA ALA A 10 9.40 32.39 -32.35
C ALA A 10 10.88 32.31 -31.88
N LEU A 11 11.41 31.09 -31.81
CA LEU A 11 12.86 30.94 -31.99
C LEU A 11 13.16 31.03 -33.48
N PRO A 12 14.15 31.85 -33.91
CA PRO A 12 14.58 31.86 -35.30
C PRO A 12 15.09 30.46 -35.72
N ALA A 13 14.82 30.07 -36.97
CA ALA A 13 15.14 28.76 -37.49
C ALA A 13 16.65 28.43 -37.48
N GLU A 14 17.51 29.44 -37.46
CA GLU A 14 18.97 29.28 -37.31
C GLU A 14 19.55 30.46 -36.52
N PRO A 15 20.15 30.19 -35.33
CA PRO A 15 20.87 31.21 -34.57
C PRO A 15 22.20 31.58 -35.22
N ALA A 16 22.66 32.82 -35.02
CA ALA A 16 24.02 33.21 -35.42
C ALA A 16 25.06 32.34 -34.68
N PRO A 17 26.22 32.04 -35.29
CA PRO A 17 27.22 31.16 -34.69
C PRO A 17 27.65 31.55 -33.27
N GLU A 18 27.63 32.83 -32.95
CA GLU A 18 27.98 33.39 -31.63
C GLU A 18 26.90 33.21 -30.55
N ASP A 19 25.64 32.97 -30.96
CA ASP A 19 24.51 32.78 -30.06
C ASP A 19 24.12 31.32 -29.87
N ARG A 20 24.78 30.38 -30.51
CA ARG A 20 24.37 28.97 -30.56
C ARG A 20 24.33 28.29 -29.19
N GLU A 21 25.33 28.49 -28.34
CA GLU A 21 25.37 27.97 -26.97
C GLU A 21 24.23 28.52 -26.12
N ILE A 22 23.90 29.80 -26.29
CA ILE A 22 22.81 30.45 -25.55
C ILE A 22 21.46 29.86 -26.01
N PHE A 23 21.26 29.62 -27.29
CA PHE A 23 20.05 29.02 -27.83
C PHE A 23 19.86 27.55 -27.39
N GLU A 24 20.97 26.77 -27.39
CA GLU A 24 20.94 25.39 -26.87
C GLU A 24 20.59 25.39 -25.38
N GLY A 25 21.19 26.25 -24.56
CA GLY A 25 20.88 26.39 -23.13
C GLY A 25 19.42 26.83 -22.87
N ILE A 26 18.87 27.76 -23.68
CA ILE A 26 17.45 28.14 -23.57
C ILE A 26 16.54 26.97 -23.97
N GLY A 27 16.92 26.18 -24.99
CA GLY A 27 16.20 24.98 -25.39
C GLY A 27 16.14 23.94 -24.28
N GLU A 28 17.27 23.67 -23.62
CA GLU A 28 17.32 22.75 -22.48
C GLU A 28 16.46 23.21 -21.28
N VAL A 29 16.54 24.51 -20.96
CA VAL A 29 15.74 25.08 -19.87
C VAL A 29 14.24 24.98 -20.18
N ARG A 30 13.84 25.32 -21.41
CA ARG A 30 12.44 25.17 -21.86
C ARG A 30 11.97 23.72 -21.80
N LEU A 31 12.78 22.77 -22.23
CA LEU A 31 12.46 21.34 -22.13
C LEU A 31 12.30 20.93 -20.66
N LYS A 32 13.21 21.33 -19.79
CA LYS A 32 13.11 21.05 -18.33
C LYS A 32 11.85 21.65 -17.70
N ILE A 33 11.53 22.90 -18.04
CA ILE A 33 10.30 23.56 -17.56
C ILE A 33 9.05 22.82 -18.10
N GLY A 34 9.03 22.47 -19.39
CA GLY A 34 7.91 21.71 -19.96
C GLY A 34 7.71 20.35 -19.30
N LEU A 35 8.79 19.61 -19.04
CA LEU A 35 8.75 18.35 -18.31
C LEU A 35 8.27 18.54 -16.85
N GLN A 36 8.72 19.60 -16.20
CA GLN A 36 8.27 19.92 -14.84
C GLN A 36 6.78 20.29 -14.79
N GLN A 37 6.30 21.10 -15.73
CA GLN A 37 4.88 21.44 -15.84
C GLN A 37 4.03 20.21 -16.14
N ALA A 38 4.46 19.32 -17.06
CA ALA A 38 3.78 18.08 -17.35
C ALA A 38 3.67 17.17 -16.11
N ARG A 39 4.74 17.08 -15.31
CA ARG A 39 4.71 16.34 -14.04
C ARG A 39 3.74 16.93 -13.03
N LEU A 40 3.76 18.25 -12.84
CA LEU A 40 2.83 18.94 -11.93
C LEU A 40 1.37 18.78 -12.33
N LEU A 41 1.08 18.86 -13.64
CA LEU A 41 -0.27 18.61 -14.16
C LEU A 41 -0.69 17.15 -13.93
N GLN A 42 0.21 16.22 -14.15
CA GLN A 42 -0.06 14.79 -13.90
C GLN A 42 -0.30 14.51 -12.40
N GLU A 43 0.46 15.13 -11.51
CA GLU A 43 0.27 15.04 -10.07
C GLU A 43 -1.06 15.65 -9.63
N ALA A 44 -1.40 16.83 -10.16
CA ALA A 44 -2.69 17.47 -9.89
C ALA A 44 -3.87 16.62 -10.37
N GLN A 45 -3.77 16.03 -11.56
CA GLN A 45 -4.79 15.12 -12.08
C GLN A 45 -4.93 13.88 -11.20
N ARG A 46 -3.81 13.23 -10.83
CA ARG A 46 -3.82 12.09 -9.91
C ARG A 46 -4.46 12.43 -8.56
N LYS A 47 -4.21 13.65 -8.04
CA LYS A 47 -4.83 14.12 -6.80
C LYS A 47 -6.35 14.31 -6.94
N ASN A 48 -6.82 14.83 -8.07
CA ASN A 48 -8.25 15.00 -8.33
C ASN A 48 -8.95 13.65 -8.54
N ASP A 49 -8.33 12.74 -9.29
CA ASP A 49 -8.85 11.38 -9.49
C ASP A 49 -8.96 10.65 -8.15
N LEU A 50 -7.98 10.86 -7.26
CA LEU A 50 -7.98 10.38 -5.89
C LEU A 50 -9.20 10.86 -5.11
N ILE A 51 -9.43 12.18 -5.07
CA ILE A 51 -10.54 12.77 -4.30
C ILE A 51 -11.88 12.21 -4.80
N THR A 52 -12.04 12.07 -6.13
CA THR A 52 -13.24 11.53 -6.75
C THR A 52 -13.46 10.06 -6.36
N TYR A 53 -12.41 9.26 -6.39
CA TYR A 53 -12.44 7.86 -6.00
C TYR A 53 -12.80 7.69 -4.51
N LEU A 54 -12.12 8.45 -3.64
CA LEU A 54 -12.36 8.43 -2.20
C LEU A 54 -13.80 8.82 -1.85
N ALA A 55 -14.32 9.87 -2.49
CA ALA A 55 -15.69 10.31 -2.30
C ALA A 55 -16.71 9.20 -2.65
N HIS A 56 -16.45 8.45 -3.73
CA HIS A 56 -17.29 7.34 -4.14
C HIS A 56 -17.23 6.18 -3.14
N ASP A 57 -16.01 5.79 -2.72
CA ASP A 57 -15.80 4.65 -1.83
C ASP A 57 -16.25 4.91 -0.38
N LEU A 58 -16.20 6.16 0.08
CA LEU A 58 -16.80 6.57 1.34
C LEU A 58 -18.33 6.63 1.26
N LYS A 59 -18.89 7.12 0.15
CA LYS A 59 -20.34 7.26 -0.01
C LYS A 59 -21.07 5.92 0.05
N THR A 60 -20.50 4.86 -0.52
CA THR A 60 -21.12 3.54 -0.60
C THR A 60 -21.41 2.91 0.78
N PRO A 61 -20.42 2.72 1.68
CA PRO A 61 -20.68 2.21 3.02
C PRO A 61 -21.55 3.16 3.86
N LEU A 62 -21.34 4.48 3.74
CA LEU A 62 -22.14 5.48 4.44
C LEU A 62 -23.63 5.39 4.06
N THR A 63 -23.95 5.30 2.77
CA THR A 63 -25.32 5.13 2.30
C THR A 63 -25.95 3.84 2.84
N SER A 64 -25.15 2.75 2.92
CA SER A 64 -25.61 1.49 3.50
C SER A 64 -25.89 1.61 4.99
N VAL A 65 -24.99 2.25 5.76
CA VAL A 65 -25.19 2.50 7.20
C VAL A 65 -26.47 3.29 7.42
N LEU A 66 -26.63 4.42 6.73
CA LEU A 66 -27.83 5.26 6.83
C LEU A 66 -29.08 4.47 6.46
N GLY A 67 -29.07 3.70 5.37
CA GLY A 67 -30.22 2.91 4.94
C GLY A 67 -30.66 1.88 6.00
N TYR A 68 -29.73 1.13 6.57
CA TYR A 68 -30.08 0.15 7.62
C TYR A 68 -30.51 0.81 8.94
N LEU A 69 -29.91 1.95 9.31
CA LEU A 69 -30.34 2.71 10.50
C LEU A 69 -31.73 3.32 10.30
N THR A 70 -32.03 3.83 9.11
CA THR A 70 -33.39 4.32 8.75
C THR A 70 -34.43 3.21 8.89
N LEU A 71 -34.15 2.03 8.29
CA LEU A 71 -35.05 0.87 8.41
C LEU A 71 -35.30 0.46 9.89
N LEU A 72 -34.23 0.49 10.71
CA LEU A 72 -34.36 0.18 12.15
C LEU A 72 -35.15 1.22 12.92
N ASN A 73 -35.11 2.49 12.51
CA ASN A 73 -35.82 3.60 13.09
C ASN A 73 -37.30 3.60 12.70
N ASP A 74 -37.60 3.33 11.42
CA ASP A 74 -38.94 3.42 10.84
C ASP A 74 -39.80 2.19 11.19
N GLU A 75 -39.17 1.05 11.54
CA GLU A 75 -39.86 -0.17 11.92
C GLU A 75 -39.56 -0.60 13.38
N PRO A 76 -40.10 0.09 14.40
CA PRO A 76 -39.82 -0.20 15.80
C PRO A 76 -40.32 -1.59 16.23
N GLU A 77 -41.35 -2.14 15.57
CA GLU A 77 -41.91 -3.49 15.83
C GLU A 77 -41.14 -4.62 15.11
N MET A 78 -40.04 -4.31 14.45
CA MET A 78 -39.21 -5.30 13.75
C MET A 78 -38.77 -6.43 14.67
N GLY A 79 -38.93 -7.67 14.21
CA GLY A 79 -38.55 -8.87 14.97
C GLY A 79 -37.06 -8.87 15.37
N VAL A 80 -36.72 -9.40 16.54
CA VAL A 80 -35.41 -9.38 17.17
C VAL A 80 -34.31 -9.92 16.24
N ARG A 81 -34.57 -11.00 15.49
CA ARG A 81 -33.59 -11.59 14.56
C ARG A 81 -33.27 -10.64 13.40
N GLN A 82 -34.26 -9.97 12.84
CA GLN A 82 -34.10 -9.05 11.73
C GLN A 82 -33.37 -7.78 12.19
N ARG A 83 -33.75 -7.26 13.38
CA ARG A 83 -33.07 -6.14 14.03
C ARG A 83 -31.57 -6.45 14.24
N ALA A 84 -31.27 -7.59 14.84
CA ALA A 84 -29.86 -8.02 15.05
C ALA A 84 -29.10 -8.14 13.74
N ARG A 85 -29.72 -8.67 12.67
CA ARG A 85 -29.11 -8.76 11.34
C ARG A 85 -28.79 -7.38 10.75
N PHE A 86 -29.73 -6.44 10.79
CA PHE A 86 -29.56 -5.09 10.22
C PHE A 86 -28.53 -4.28 11.01
N THR A 87 -28.58 -4.37 12.35
CA THR A 87 -27.56 -3.76 13.22
C THR A 87 -26.17 -4.31 12.90
N GLY A 88 -26.02 -5.63 12.74
CA GLY A 88 -24.75 -6.26 12.39
C GLY A 88 -24.23 -5.82 11.00
N ILE A 89 -25.13 -5.63 10.03
CA ILE A 89 -24.71 -5.11 8.70
C ILE A 89 -24.27 -3.64 8.83
N ALA A 90 -25.04 -2.80 9.53
CA ALA A 90 -24.70 -1.40 9.72
C ALA A 90 -23.34 -1.26 10.44
N LEU A 91 -23.09 -2.06 11.49
CA LEU A 91 -21.83 -2.06 12.21
C LEU A 91 -20.64 -2.41 11.32
N ARG A 92 -20.73 -3.51 10.56
CA ARG A 92 -19.63 -3.89 9.61
C ARG A 92 -19.36 -2.82 8.55
N LYS A 93 -20.42 -2.11 8.09
CA LYS A 93 -20.24 -1.02 7.12
C LYS A 93 -19.64 0.23 7.74
N ALA A 94 -19.95 0.50 9.01
CA ALA A 94 -19.34 1.59 9.77
C ALA A 94 -17.85 1.31 10.04
N GLN A 95 -17.51 0.10 10.46
CA GLN A 95 -16.12 -0.35 10.62
C GLN A 95 -15.33 -0.21 9.30
N ARG A 96 -15.94 -0.63 8.18
CA ARG A 96 -15.29 -0.44 6.87
C ARG A 96 -15.09 1.03 6.51
N LEU A 97 -16.00 1.92 6.92
CA LEU A 97 -15.83 3.37 6.72
C LEU A 97 -14.68 3.93 7.57
N GLU A 98 -14.55 3.46 8.80
CA GLU A 98 -13.45 3.79 9.70
C GLU A 98 -12.11 3.37 9.09
N ASP A 99 -11.96 2.11 8.65
CA ASP A 99 -10.75 1.62 7.95
C ASP A 99 -10.38 2.52 6.75
N LEU A 100 -11.37 2.92 5.93
CA LEU A 100 -11.13 3.78 4.76
C LEU A 100 -10.70 5.19 5.18
N LEU A 101 -11.24 5.74 6.25
CA LEU A 101 -10.81 7.04 6.79
C LEU A 101 -9.37 6.98 7.29
N ASP A 102 -9.00 5.95 8.02
CA ASP A 102 -7.63 5.75 8.49
C ASP A 102 -6.65 5.63 7.33
N GLU A 103 -7.00 4.86 6.29
CA GLU A 103 -6.22 4.79 5.05
C GLU A 103 -6.04 6.16 4.38
N ILE A 104 -7.08 7.01 4.37
CA ILE A 104 -7.02 8.38 3.80
C ILE A 104 -6.15 9.30 4.64
N PHE A 105 -6.33 9.28 5.96
CA PHE A 105 -5.50 10.10 6.87
C PHE A 105 -4.02 9.78 6.71
N GLU A 106 -3.70 8.52 6.51
CA GLU A 106 -2.33 8.09 6.28
C GLU A 106 -1.75 8.63 4.98
N ILE A 107 -2.52 8.59 3.90
CA ILE A 107 -2.06 9.13 2.61
C ILE A 107 -1.81 10.62 2.67
N THR A 108 -2.65 11.35 3.39
CA THR A 108 -2.48 12.80 3.56
C THR A 108 -1.28 13.14 4.46
N ARG A 109 -0.93 12.26 5.40
CA ARG A 109 0.27 12.38 6.24
C ARG A 109 1.55 11.90 5.54
N PHE A 110 1.43 10.97 4.59
CA PHE A 110 2.58 10.42 3.86
C PHE A 110 2.92 11.25 2.61
N ASP A 111 3.33 12.48 2.79
CA ASP A 111 4.35 13.05 1.92
C ASP A 111 5.64 12.28 2.22
N ILE A 112 6.04 11.38 1.31
CA ILE A 112 7.15 10.42 1.47
C ILE A 112 8.45 11.10 1.95
N ALA A 113 8.58 12.41 1.72
CA ALA A 113 9.72 13.20 2.11
C ALA A 113 9.86 13.44 3.63
N ASN A 114 8.82 13.19 4.45
CA ASN A 114 8.77 13.56 5.86
C ASN A 114 8.24 12.46 6.79
N ILE A 115 8.47 11.18 6.48
CA ILE A 115 8.13 10.09 7.40
C ILE A 115 9.18 10.08 8.53
N GLU A 116 8.85 10.62 9.69
CA GLU A 116 9.64 10.47 10.90
C GLU A 116 9.46 9.05 11.45
N LEU A 117 10.57 8.32 11.59
CA LEU A 117 10.59 6.99 12.17
C LEU A 117 10.99 7.06 13.65
N GLN A 118 10.21 6.46 14.51
CA GLN A 118 10.55 6.22 15.91
C GLN A 118 11.16 4.80 16.04
N LYS A 119 12.44 4.69 15.74
CA LYS A 119 13.14 3.40 15.69
C LYS A 119 13.50 2.91 17.08
N GLU A 120 13.21 1.64 17.36
CA GLU A 120 13.66 0.90 18.52
C GLU A 120 14.09 -0.51 18.15
N GLU A 121 14.79 -1.21 19.04
CA GLU A 121 15.22 -2.59 18.80
C GLU A 121 14.06 -3.55 18.98
N VAL A 122 13.67 -4.21 17.89
CA VAL A 122 12.48 -5.07 17.80
C VAL A 122 12.88 -6.49 17.46
N ASN A 123 12.32 -7.46 18.17
CA ASN A 123 12.41 -8.87 17.81
C ASN A 123 11.42 -9.18 16.68
N LEU A 124 11.91 -9.17 15.44
CA LEU A 124 11.10 -9.40 14.25
C LEU A 124 10.46 -10.79 14.21
N SER A 125 11.14 -11.80 14.76
CA SER A 125 10.61 -13.17 14.79
C SER A 125 9.34 -13.23 15.63
N ALA A 126 9.37 -12.66 16.83
CA ALA A 126 8.21 -12.63 17.72
C ALA A 126 7.09 -11.73 17.15
N MET A 127 7.44 -10.58 16.58
CA MET A 127 6.48 -9.67 15.94
C MET A 127 5.72 -10.39 14.80
N LEU A 128 6.44 -11.07 13.91
CA LEU A 128 5.82 -11.77 12.79
C LEU A 128 4.92 -12.93 13.25
N GLU A 129 5.35 -13.71 14.25
CA GLU A 129 4.54 -14.77 14.85
C GLU A 129 3.23 -14.20 15.43
N GLN A 130 3.29 -13.06 16.14
CA GLN A 130 2.12 -12.40 16.69
C GLN A 130 1.17 -11.93 15.59
N ILE A 131 1.69 -11.21 14.58
CA ILE A 131 0.87 -10.71 13.46
C ILE A 131 0.16 -11.88 12.76
N ILE A 132 0.87 -12.98 12.46
CA ILE A 132 0.27 -14.15 11.81
C ILE A 132 -0.89 -14.70 12.64
N SER A 133 -0.76 -14.76 13.97
CA SER A 133 -1.83 -15.27 14.86
C SER A 133 -3.09 -14.41 14.82
N GLU A 134 -2.96 -13.10 14.62
CA GLU A 134 -4.09 -12.16 14.51
C GLU A 134 -4.90 -12.35 13.22
N PHE A 135 -4.32 -12.98 12.19
CA PHE A 135 -5.01 -13.27 10.94
C PHE A 135 -5.84 -14.56 10.95
N GLU A 136 -5.72 -15.44 11.95
CA GLU A 136 -6.48 -16.70 12.02
C GLU A 136 -7.98 -16.56 11.74
N PRO A 137 -8.70 -15.55 12.31
CA PRO A 137 -10.13 -15.40 12.04
C PRO A 137 -10.43 -15.10 10.57
N LEU A 138 -9.57 -14.35 9.88
CA LEU A 138 -9.76 -13.96 8.48
C LEU A 138 -9.50 -15.11 7.49
N LEU A 139 -8.66 -16.07 7.88
CA LEU A 139 -8.34 -17.24 7.07
C LEU A 139 -9.52 -18.19 6.95
N THR A 140 -10.39 -18.25 7.97
CA THR A 140 -11.51 -19.17 8.05
C THR A 140 -12.54 -18.93 6.94
N GLU A 141 -12.77 -17.68 6.52
CA GLU A 141 -13.76 -17.34 5.49
C GLU A 141 -13.47 -17.99 4.13
N LYS A 142 -12.19 -18.17 3.80
CA LYS A 142 -11.73 -18.78 2.53
C LYS A 142 -11.07 -20.14 2.71
N ASN A 143 -11.12 -20.69 3.92
CA ASN A 143 -10.42 -21.93 4.28
C ASN A 143 -8.93 -21.90 3.88
N LEU A 144 -8.25 -20.81 4.23
CA LEU A 144 -6.82 -20.62 3.99
C LEU A 144 -6.01 -21.13 5.17
N ILE A 145 -4.76 -21.54 4.89
CA ILE A 145 -3.79 -21.94 5.91
C ILE A 145 -2.52 -21.11 5.72
N ILE A 146 -1.99 -20.54 6.80
CA ILE A 146 -0.65 -19.94 6.79
C ILE A 146 0.35 -21.00 7.26
N GLN A 147 1.40 -21.22 6.47
CA GLN A 147 2.59 -21.98 6.83
C GLN A 147 3.76 -21.03 6.96
N SER A 148 4.38 -20.98 8.13
CA SER A 148 5.47 -20.04 8.42
C SER A 148 6.80 -20.73 8.67
N GLU A 149 7.88 -20.18 8.08
CA GLU A 149 9.28 -20.53 8.35
C GLU A 149 10.00 -19.29 8.86
N ILE A 150 10.06 -19.13 10.17
CA ILE A 150 10.60 -17.93 10.82
C ILE A 150 11.93 -18.25 11.47
N GLU A 151 13.01 -17.60 11.02
CA GLU A 151 14.30 -17.68 11.65
C GLU A 151 14.26 -17.03 13.04
N LYS A 152 14.71 -17.73 14.06
CA LYS A 152 14.57 -17.31 15.46
C LYS A 152 15.57 -16.21 15.83
N LYS A 153 15.12 -15.29 16.67
CA LYS A 153 15.95 -14.24 17.29
C LYS A 153 16.54 -13.22 16.30
N LEU A 154 15.80 -12.92 15.25
CA LEU A 154 16.15 -11.79 14.40
C LEU A 154 15.65 -10.49 15.02
N SER A 155 16.57 -9.54 15.20
CA SER A 155 16.27 -8.20 15.71
C SER A 155 16.62 -7.13 14.68
N LEU A 156 15.82 -6.09 14.63
CA LEU A 156 16.00 -4.94 13.76
C LEU A 156 15.73 -3.65 14.53
N ASN A 157 16.49 -2.60 14.24
CA ASN A 157 16.19 -1.26 14.74
C ASN A 157 15.19 -0.58 13.78
N CYS A 158 13.90 -0.67 14.10
CA CYS A 158 12.82 -0.21 13.26
C CYS A 158 11.71 0.47 14.06
N ASP A 159 10.81 1.15 13.36
CA ASP A 159 9.57 1.67 13.94
C ASP A 159 8.55 0.51 13.99
N VAL A 160 8.11 0.13 15.18
CA VAL A 160 7.23 -1.02 15.42
C VAL A 160 5.94 -0.89 14.66
N ASP A 161 5.19 0.19 14.91
CA ASP A 161 3.85 0.40 14.33
C ASP A 161 3.89 0.42 12.80
N LYS A 162 4.94 1.05 12.23
CA LYS A 162 5.08 1.13 10.78
C LYS A 162 5.52 -0.20 10.16
N THR A 163 6.34 -0.97 10.87
CA THR A 163 6.77 -2.31 10.41
C THR A 163 5.62 -3.31 10.48
N GLU A 164 4.84 -3.32 11.57
CA GLU A 164 3.60 -4.10 11.67
C GLU A 164 2.67 -3.79 10.51
N ARG A 165 2.49 -2.51 10.20
CA ARG A 165 1.63 -2.06 9.12
C ARG A 165 2.11 -2.48 7.73
N ILE A 166 3.43 -2.53 7.47
CA ILE A 166 3.97 -3.09 6.22
C ILE A 166 3.52 -4.54 6.09
N ILE A 167 3.75 -5.34 7.13
CA ILE A 167 3.48 -6.77 7.16
C ILE A 167 1.96 -7.03 7.04
N ASP A 168 1.13 -6.31 7.82
CA ASP A 168 -0.33 -6.39 7.77
C ASP A 168 -0.87 -6.13 6.35
N ASN A 169 -0.43 -5.07 5.69
CA ASN A 169 -0.85 -4.75 4.32
C ASN A 169 -0.51 -5.86 3.32
N ILE A 170 0.66 -6.50 3.45
CA ILE A 170 1.07 -7.59 2.56
C ILE A 170 0.24 -8.85 2.85
N ILE A 171 0.05 -9.23 4.12
CA ILE A 171 -0.75 -10.40 4.49
C ILE A 171 -2.21 -10.21 4.10
N ARG A 172 -2.83 -9.03 4.34
CA ARG A 172 -4.20 -8.72 3.88
C ARG A 172 -4.34 -8.85 2.38
N ASN A 173 -3.33 -8.41 1.63
CA ASN A 173 -3.30 -8.59 0.18
C ASN A 173 -3.25 -10.09 -0.17
N ALA A 174 -2.36 -10.87 0.43
CA ALA A 174 -2.27 -12.30 0.21
C ALA A 174 -3.59 -13.02 0.51
N VAL A 175 -4.23 -12.76 1.66
CA VAL A 175 -5.54 -13.34 2.03
C VAL A 175 -6.64 -12.96 1.03
N SER A 176 -6.67 -11.67 0.60
CA SER A 176 -7.71 -11.16 -0.30
C SER A 176 -7.65 -11.80 -1.69
N TYR A 177 -6.44 -12.00 -2.22
CA TYR A 177 -6.21 -12.46 -3.59
C TYR A 177 -5.88 -13.95 -3.70
N SER A 178 -5.79 -14.67 -2.59
CA SER A 178 -5.64 -16.14 -2.59
C SER A 178 -6.87 -16.84 -3.13
N PHE A 179 -6.64 -17.97 -3.79
CA PHE A 179 -7.68 -18.94 -4.08
C PHE A 179 -8.18 -19.57 -2.77
N GLU A 180 -9.45 -19.93 -2.71
CA GLU A 180 -10.02 -20.67 -1.60
C GLU A 180 -9.31 -22.04 -1.43
N ASN A 181 -9.24 -22.54 -0.20
CA ASN A 181 -8.59 -23.80 0.15
C ASN A 181 -7.11 -23.86 -0.24
N SER A 182 -6.40 -22.75 -0.20
CA SER A 182 -4.97 -22.69 -0.53
C SER A 182 -4.10 -22.38 0.68
N VAL A 183 -2.78 -22.46 0.49
CA VAL A 183 -1.78 -22.16 1.50
C VAL A 183 -1.09 -20.85 1.18
N ILE A 184 -0.87 -20.05 2.21
CA ILE A 184 -0.01 -18.86 2.18
C ILE A 184 1.27 -19.24 2.90
N HIS A 185 2.42 -19.14 2.21
CA HIS A 185 3.73 -19.37 2.81
C HIS A 185 4.35 -18.05 3.21
N ILE A 186 4.79 -17.97 4.48
CA ILE A 186 5.46 -16.78 5.01
C ILE A 186 6.81 -17.21 5.55
N SER A 187 7.89 -16.57 5.11
CA SER A 187 9.22 -16.82 5.67
C SER A 187 9.91 -15.53 6.08
N LEU A 188 10.75 -15.65 7.11
CA LEU A 188 11.64 -14.59 7.59
C LEU A 188 13.03 -15.18 7.78
N LYS A 189 14.03 -14.62 7.09
CA LYS A 189 15.43 -15.05 7.15
C LYS A 189 16.35 -13.83 7.17
N GLU A 190 17.56 -14.01 7.72
CA GLU A 190 18.64 -13.04 7.58
C GLU A 190 19.45 -13.36 6.31
N GLU A 191 19.55 -12.38 5.40
CA GLU A 191 20.39 -12.46 4.22
C GLU A 191 21.26 -11.19 4.15
N ASP A 192 22.57 -11.33 4.07
CA ASP A 192 23.53 -10.22 3.93
C ASP A 192 23.29 -9.05 4.91
N THR A 193 23.00 -9.34 6.20
CA THR A 193 22.65 -8.35 7.24
C THR A 193 21.29 -7.65 7.05
N SER A 194 20.46 -8.16 6.18
CA SER A 194 19.08 -7.68 5.99
C SER A 194 18.08 -8.73 6.45
N ALA A 195 16.96 -8.29 7.02
CA ALA A 195 15.81 -9.16 7.23
C ALA A 195 15.02 -9.27 5.92
N VAL A 196 14.90 -10.47 5.41
CA VAL A 196 14.13 -10.77 4.19
C VAL A 196 12.87 -11.53 4.57
N PHE A 197 11.73 -10.92 4.31
CA PHE A 197 10.42 -11.54 4.46
C PHE A 197 9.91 -11.93 3.08
N CYS A 198 9.47 -13.18 2.93
CA CYS A 198 8.80 -13.65 1.74
C CYS A 198 7.35 -14.02 2.08
N PHE A 199 6.41 -13.56 1.26
CA PHE A 199 4.99 -13.86 1.38
C PHE A 199 4.55 -14.43 0.04
N GLU A 200 4.32 -15.74 0.00
CA GLU A 200 3.90 -16.46 -1.20
C GLU A 200 2.47 -16.94 -1.03
N ASN A 201 1.64 -16.67 -2.02
CA ASN A 201 0.26 -17.16 -2.03
C ASN A 201 -0.16 -17.67 -3.40
N ARG A 202 -1.12 -18.59 -3.42
CA ARG A 202 -1.74 -19.10 -4.65
C ARG A 202 -2.89 -18.19 -5.07
N GLY A 203 -2.73 -17.51 -6.21
CA GLY A 203 -3.72 -16.57 -6.73
C GLY A 203 -3.61 -16.44 -8.25
N LYS A 204 -4.50 -15.64 -8.84
CA LYS A 204 -4.46 -15.38 -10.28
C LYS A 204 -3.15 -14.68 -10.66
N THR A 205 -2.44 -15.23 -11.64
CA THR A 205 -1.19 -14.63 -12.14
C THR A 205 -1.41 -13.18 -12.57
N ILE A 206 -0.54 -12.31 -12.08
CA ILE A 206 -0.53 -10.88 -12.42
C ILE A 206 0.39 -10.69 -13.63
N PRO A 207 -0.11 -10.13 -14.75
CA PRO A 207 0.75 -9.85 -15.91
C PRO A 207 1.90 -8.91 -15.55
N GLN A 208 3.08 -9.11 -16.15
CA GLN A 208 4.30 -8.33 -15.87
C GLN A 208 4.09 -6.82 -15.98
N GLU A 209 3.32 -6.38 -16.96
CA GLU A 209 2.98 -4.95 -17.16
C GLU A 209 2.20 -4.33 -15.99
N LYS A 210 1.55 -5.18 -15.18
CA LYS A 210 0.76 -4.76 -14.02
C LYS A 210 1.54 -4.87 -12.71
N LEU A 211 2.58 -5.72 -12.64
CA LEU A 211 3.32 -5.97 -11.40
C LEU A 211 3.99 -4.72 -10.82
N GLU A 212 4.56 -3.86 -11.64
CA GLU A 212 5.14 -2.59 -11.16
C GLU A 212 4.06 -1.64 -10.65
N ARG A 213 2.87 -1.71 -11.25
CA ARG A 213 1.76 -0.82 -10.95
C ARG A 213 0.96 -1.20 -9.71
N ILE A 214 1.07 -2.43 -9.19
CA ILE A 214 0.35 -2.83 -7.97
C ILE A 214 0.77 -2.03 -6.74
N PHE A 215 1.92 -1.38 -6.79
CA PHE A 215 2.41 -0.46 -5.77
C PHE A 215 2.03 1.01 -6.02
N ASP A 216 1.36 1.31 -7.16
CA ASP A 216 0.83 2.64 -7.42
C ASP A 216 -0.40 2.85 -6.53
N ARG A 217 -0.54 4.08 -6.01
CA ARG A 217 -1.71 4.45 -5.19
C ARG A 217 -2.99 4.24 -5.98
N PHE A 218 -3.99 3.57 -5.37
CA PHE A 218 -5.32 3.29 -5.95
C PHE A 218 -5.33 2.34 -7.15
N TYR A 219 -4.20 1.79 -7.51
CA TYR A 219 -4.17 0.83 -8.59
C TYR A 219 -4.80 -0.50 -8.15
N ARG A 220 -5.68 -1.02 -8.98
CA ARG A 220 -6.31 -2.34 -8.82
C ARG A 220 -6.19 -3.09 -10.14
N ALA A 221 -5.61 -4.28 -10.10
CA ALA A 221 -5.41 -5.10 -11.29
C ALA A 221 -6.73 -5.56 -11.94
N ASP A 222 -7.80 -5.73 -11.14
CA ASP A 222 -9.15 -6.10 -11.57
C ASP A 222 -10.16 -5.05 -11.07
N GLN A 223 -10.69 -4.22 -11.99
CA GLN A 223 -11.74 -3.22 -11.69
C GLN A 223 -13.14 -3.82 -11.50
N SER A 224 -13.34 -5.11 -11.85
CA SER A 224 -14.65 -5.76 -11.90
C SER A 224 -15.12 -6.43 -10.61
N ARG A 225 -14.26 -6.55 -9.58
CA ARG A 225 -14.69 -7.07 -8.28
C ARG A 225 -15.27 -5.95 -7.44
N SER A 226 -16.61 -5.99 -7.31
CA SER A 226 -17.42 -5.11 -6.48
C SER A 226 -16.87 -4.98 -5.05
N SER A 227 -17.16 -3.87 -4.42
CA SER A 227 -16.79 -3.35 -3.09
C SER A 227 -16.94 -4.30 -1.88
N SER A 228 -17.23 -5.58 -2.06
CA SER A 228 -17.44 -6.54 -0.96
C SER A 228 -16.20 -7.30 -0.50
N SER A 229 -15.09 -7.31 -1.29
CA SER A 229 -13.87 -8.06 -0.93
C SER A 229 -12.56 -7.43 -1.42
N GLY A 230 -12.58 -6.20 -1.93
CA GLY A 230 -11.38 -5.54 -2.46
C GLY A 230 -10.99 -4.33 -1.63
N GLY A 231 -9.72 -4.24 -1.21
CA GLY A 231 -9.14 -3.09 -0.55
C GLY A 231 -9.15 -1.83 -1.43
N SER A 232 -8.85 -0.67 -0.84
CA SER A 232 -8.77 0.66 -1.47
C SER A 232 -7.71 0.79 -2.57
N GLY A 233 -6.81 -0.18 -2.72
CA GLY A 233 -5.63 -0.10 -3.59
C GLY A 233 -4.50 0.75 -3.00
N LEU A 234 -4.51 0.96 -1.69
CA LEU A 234 -3.57 1.80 -0.96
C LEU A 234 -2.57 1.00 -0.15
N GLY A 235 -2.96 -0.17 0.34
CA GLY A 235 -2.16 -0.96 1.26
C GLY A 235 -0.75 -1.26 0.77
N LEU A 236 -0.58 -1.72 -0.47
CA LEU A 236 0.75 -1.99 -1.04
C LEU A 236 1.57 -0.71 -1.29
N ALA A 237 0.91 0.41 -1.66
CA ALA A 237 1.57 1.69 -1.83
C ALA A 237 2.09 2.24 -0.48
N ILE A 238 1.30 2.11 0.59
CA ILE A 238 1.69 2.44 1.96
C ILE A 238 2.85 1.54 2.40
N ALA A 239 2.73 0.23 2.24
CA ALA A 239 3.77 -0.73 2.59
C ALA A 239 5.10 -0.39 1.92
N ARG A 240 5.10 -0.10 0.60
CA ARG A 240 6.30 0.31 -0.14
C ARG A 240 6.90 1.61 0.39
N SER A 241 6.08 2.61 0.67
CA SER A 241 6.55 3.90 1.19
C SER A 241 7.17 3.76 2.57
N LEU A 242 6.57 2.97 3.46
CA LEU A 242 7.10 2.69 4.80
C LEU A 242 8.39 1.87 4.77
N ALA A 243 8.47 0.85 3.89
CA ALA A 243 9.69 0.08 3.68
C ALA A 243 10.84 0.99 3.19
N GLN A 244 10.58 1.86 2.21
CA GLN A 244 11.55 2.83 1.71
C GLN A 244 12.00 3.83 2.79
N ALA A 245 11.10 4.28 3.65
CA ALA A 245 11.46 5.14 4.78
C ALA A 245 12.43 4.44 5.75
N HIS A 246 12.31 3.12 5.94
CA HIS A 246 13.25 2.32 6.71
C HIS A 246 14.57 2.01 5.96
N GLY A 247 14.72 2.45 4.71
CA GLY A 247 15.85 2.13 3.84
C GLY A 247 15.75 0.75 3.17
N GLY A 248 14.59 0.10 3.27
CA GLY A 248 14.27 -1.19 2.69
C GLY A 248 13.56 -1.10 1.33
N SER A 249 13.07 -2.24 0.86
CA SER A 249 12.35 -2.35 -0.41
C SER A 249 11.28 -3.43 -0.37
N ILE A 250 10.26 -3.29 -1.22
CA ILE A 250 9.29 -4.36 -1.50
C ILE A 250 9.27 -4.62 -2.99
N THR A 251 9.35 -5.89 -3.37
CA THR A 251 9.20 -6.36 -4.75
C THR A 251 8.05 -7.36 -4.85
N ALA A 252 7.56 -7.59 -6.07
CA ALA A 252 6.54 -8.59 -6.34
C ALA A 252 6.87 -9.35 -7.61
N GLU A 253 6.63 -10.65 -7.57
CA GLU A 253 6.73 -11.55 -8.71
C GLU A 253 5.44 -12.35 -8.84
N SER A 254 5.07 -12.74 -10.05
CA SER A 254 3.89 -13.59 -10.25
C SER A 254 4.07 -14.51 -11.45
N TYR A 255 3.89 -15.81 -11.21
CA TYR A 255 4.04 -16.88 -12.20
C TYR A 255 3.17 -18.06 -11.80
N GLU A 256 2.65 -18.79 -12.77
CA GLU A 256 1.94 -20.08 -12.58
C GLU A 256 0.91 -20.10 -11.41
N ASN A 257 0.09 -19.06 -11.33
CA ASN A 257 -0.87 -18.86 -10.24
C ASN A 257 -0.21 -18.71 -8.84
N THR A 258 1.02 -18.30 -8.80
CA THR A 258 1.74 -17.90 -7.60
C THR A 258 1.98 -16.40 -7.61
N ILE A 259 1.85 -15.78 -6.47
CA ILE A 259 2.19 -14.37 -6.21
C ILE A 259 3.16 -14.37 -5.05
N LEU A 260 4.33 -13.77 -5.24
CA LEU A 260 5.39 -13.65 -4.24
C LEU A 260 5.68 -12.18 -3.99
N PHE A 261 5.55 -11.76 -2.73
CA PHE A 261 6.05 -10.47 -2.26
C PHE A 261 7.32 -10.68 -1.45
N THR A 262 8.35 -9.91 -1.72
CA THR A 262 9.61 -9.91 -0.95
C THR A 262 9.82 -8.53 -0.34
N LEU A 263 9.83 -8.47 1.00
CA LEU A 263 10.16 -7.29 1.78
C LEU A 263 11.59 -7.45 2.31
N THR A 264 12.47 -6.50 2.00
CA THR A 264 13.84 -6.46 2.51
C THR A 264 14.01 -5.25 3.42
N MET A 265 14.47 -5.49 4.66
CA MET A 265 14.74 -4.47 5.67
C MET A 265 16.22 -4.54 6.07
N PRO A 266 17.00 -3.46 5.88
CA PRO A 266 18.45 -3.46 6.16
C PRO A 266 18.76 -3.41 7.65
N GLU A 267 20.03 -3.73 8.01
CA GLU A 267 20.57 -3.64 9.36
C GLU A 267 19.97 -4.63 10.38
N CYS A 268 19.54 -5.80 9.90
CA CYS A 268 19.11 -6.89 10.77
C CYS A 268 20.29 -7.51 11.54
N ARG A 269 20.05 -7.97 12.77
CA ARG A 269 21.05 -8.65 13.60
C ARG A 269 20.44 -9.85 14.31
N LYS A 270 21.19 -10.92 14.42
CA LYS A 270 20.85 -12.02 15.34
C LYS A 270 21.16 -11.61 16.79
N GLU A 271 20.19 -11.75 17.66
CA GLU A 271 20.44 -11.62 19.10
C GLU A 271 21.55 -12.58 19.54
N LYS A 272 22.64 -12.04 20.06
CA LYS A 272 23.66 -12.87 20.69
C LYS A 272 23.03 -13.55 21.92
N PRO A 273 23.26 -14.87 22.15
CA PRO A 273 22.79 -15.52 23.36
C PRO A 273 23.33 -14.76 24.58
N LYS A 274 22.41 -14.33 25.47
CA LYS A 274 22.85 -13.75 26.76
C LYS A 274 23.84 -14.72 27.41
N PRO A 275 25.02 -14.25 27.87
CA PRO A 275 25.93 -15.11 28.60
C PRO A 275 25.17 -15.67 29.80
N ALA A 276 25.23 -17.00 29.97
CA ALA A 276 24.64 -17.67 31.12
C ALA A 276 25.16 -16.99 32.38
N SER A 277 24.25 -16.39 33.16
CA SER A 277 24.57 -15.86 34.48
C SER A 277 25.04 -17.03 35.32
N VAL A 278 26.34 -16.99 35.71
CA VAL A 278 27.00 -17.92 36.61
C VAL A 278 26.48 -17.66 38.01
#